data_73ca33e9f95e04e05b7b00a07b2e25be
#
_entry.id   73ca33e9f95e04e05b7b00a07b2e25be
#
_cell.length_a   1.000
_cell.length_b   1.000
_cell.length_c   1.000
_cell.angle_alpha   90.00
_cell.angle_beta   90.00
_cell.angle_gamma   90.00
#
_symmetry.space_group_name_H-M   'P 1'
#
loop_
_entity.id
_entity.type
_entity.pdbx_description
1 polymer ?
#
loop_
_entity_poly.entity_id
_entity_poly.type
_entity_poly.pdbx_seq_one_letter_code
_entity_poly.pdbx_strand_id
1 'polypeptide(L)'
;DFDGGGSASASAFYADNDRIQCWDPWVMQSSDRTAYDYPETHNRVMKIMQFALQRAKEQNAHDHEGPRLWGVLVTGVDLWDSVCVNNMRIVDLNLAKDGIDSADWNVKVGHQWDWAIRKTRFHQLTAVCKGLVKQGVRIFWETHLRLTNYSFGKNEEAAKWRPDWEKASNNFVFQIITMNREDTYDDETGKLLKSEYTATFDKCKTNAQLQGQKRTVLVTEVGKPAVFLGLPELYDGSL
;
A
#
# COMPACT_ATOMS: atom_id res chain seq x y z
N ASP A 1 7.25 3.77 -1.91
CA ASP A 1 7.50 2.36 -1.63
C ASP A 1 7.98 2.23 -0.19
N PHE A 2 7.12 1.72 0.71
CA PHE A 2 7.47 1.56 2.13
C PHE A 2 8.14 0.21 2.42
N ASP A 3 7.87 -0.82 1.65
CA ASP A 3 8.42 -2.16 1.89
C ASP A 3 9.76 -2.42 1.18
N GLY A 4 10.18 -1.53 0.29
CA GLY A 4 11.43 -1.59 -0.46
C GLY A 4 11.43 -2.60 -1.62
N GLY A 5 10.50 -3.54 -1.63
CA GLY A 5 10.45 -4.60 -2.64
C GLY A 5 10.09 -4.08 -4.03
N GLY A 6 9.13 -3.16 -4.09
CA GLY A 6 8.71 -2.53 -5.33
C GLY A 6 9.79 -1.66 -5.96
N SER A 7 10.51 -0.86 -5.15
CA SER A 7 11.63 -0.03 -5.62
C SER A 7 12.78 -0.86 -6.15
N ALA A 8 13.15 -1.95 -5.46
CA ALA A 8 14.21 -2.85 -5.90
C ALA A 8 13.84 -3.54 -7.22
N SER A 9 12.61 -4.06 -7.33
CA SER A 9 12.11 -4.68 -8.56
C SER A 9 12.01 -3.68 -9.71
N ALA A 10 11.46 -2.47 -9.44
CA ALA A 10 11.33 -1.43 -10.46
C ALA A 10 12.72 -0.98 -10.96
N SER A 11 13.70 -0.83 -10.07
CA SER A 11 15.07 -0.49 -10.45
C SER A 11 15.71 -1.57 -11.32
N ALA A 12 15.44 -2.85 -11.04
CA ALA A 12 15.99 -3.95 -11.82
C ALA A 12 15.39 -4.05 -13.23
N PHE A 13 14.07 -3.84 -13.37
CA PHE A 13 13.35 -4.04 -14.63
C PHE A 13 13.10 -2.77 -15.43
N TYR A 14 13.12 -1.61 -14.79
CA TYR A 14 12.70 -0.33 -15.37
C TYR A 14 13.71 0.80 -15.14
N ALA A 15 14.99 0.46 -14.85
CA ALA A 15 16.03 1.46 -14.56
C ALA A 15 16.17 2.53 -15.64
N ASP A 16 15.98 2.13 -16.91
CA ASP A 16 16.10 3.01 -18.06
C ASP A 16 14.76 3.68 -18.47
N ASN A 17 13.70 3.47 -17.67
CA ASN A 17 12.39 4.04 -17.96
C ASN A 17 12.15 5.33 -17.15
N ASP A 18 12.36 6.46 -17.77
CA ASP A 18 12.17 7.79 -17.20
C ASP A 18 10.71 8.13 -16.82
N ARG A 19 9.75 7.28 -17.25
CA ARG A 19 8.33 7.42 -16.93
C ARG A 19 7.97 6.82 -15.58
N ILE A 20 8.87 6.02 -14.97
CA ILE A 20 8.66 5.39 -13.65
C ILE A 20 9.62 6.04 -12.66
N GLN A 21 9.06 6.64 -11.61
CA GLN A 21 9.83 7.23 -10.53
C GLN A 21 9.49 6.51 -9.22
N CYS A 22 10.52 5.94 -8.59
CA CYS A 22 10.40 5.27 -7.30
C CYS A 22 11.01 6.14 -6.21
N TRP A 23 10.32 6.25 -5.09
CA TRP A 23 10.81 6.97 -3.92
C TRP A 23 10.74 6.09 -2.68
N ASP A 24 11.85 5.99 -1.98
CA ASP A 24 11.90 5.49 -0.62
C ASP A 24 11.51 6.64 0.33
N PRO A 25 10.41 6.51 1.08
CA PRO A 25 9.94 7.53 2.00
C PRO A 25 10.67 7.53 3.35
N TRP A 26 11.36 6.45 3.69
CA TRP A 26 11.97 6.30 4.98
C TRP A 26 13.09 7.30 5.24
N VAL A 27 13.08 7.88 6.44
CA VAL A 27 14.15 8.75 6.94
C VAL A 27 14.74 8.11 8.18
N MET A 28 16.05 7.95 8.16
CA MET A 28 16.80 7.44 9.32
C MET A 28 17.09 8.57 10.31
N GLN A 29 17.11 8.27 11.60
CA GLN A 29 17.53 9.23 12.60
C GLN A 29 19.00 9.62 12.39
N SER A 30 19.29 10.92 12.55
CA SER A 30 20.67 11.44 12.38
C SER A 30 21.64 10.92 13.43
N SER A 31 21.14 10.65 14.63
CA SER A 31 21.90 10.14 15.78
C SER A 31 22.08 8.62 15.77
N ASP A 32 21.12 7.92 15.17
CA ASP A 32 21.12 6.46 15.10
C ASP A 32 20.57 6.01 13.73
N ARG A 33 21.45 5.52 12.88
CA ARG A 33 21.07 5.04 11.52
C ARG A 33 20.36 3.69 11.53
N THR A 34 20.12 3.10 12.68
CA THR A 34 19.33 1.86 12.82
C THR A 34 17.87 2.14 13.16
N ALA A 35 17.54 3.38 13.51
CA ALA A 35 16.20 3.81 13.88
C ALA A 35 15.60 4.77 12.85
N TYR A 36 14.29 4.69 12.63
CA TYR A 36 13.56 5.58 11.74
C TYR A 36 13.14 6.88 12.44
N ASP A 37 13.24 7.99 11.69
CA ASP A 37 12.61 9.26 12.06
C ASP A 37 11.17 9.27 11.51
N TYR A 38 10.21 8.84 12.34
CA TYR A 38 8.82 8.74 11.92
C TYR A 38 8.17 10.10 11.62
N PRO A 39 8.42 11.19 12.39
CA PRO A 39 7.94 12.52 12.03
C PRO A 39 8.43 12.99 10.67
N GLU A 40 9.73 12.85 10.38
CA GLU A 40 10.27 13.27 9.11
C GLU A 40 9.86 12.34 7.96
N THR A 41 9.75 11.03 8.21
CA THR A 41 9.17 10.07 7.27
C THR A 41 7.73 10.47 6.89
N HIS A 42 6.89 10.79 7.88
CA HIS A 42 5.53 11.27 7.63
C HIS A 42 5.52 12.53 6.76
N ASN A 43 6.34 13.52 7.12
CA ASN A 43 6.46 14.78 6.37
C ASN A 43 6.93 14.54 4.94
N ARG A 44 7.90 13.65 4.74
CA ARG A 44 8.45 13.30 3.42
C ARG A 44 7.38 12.67 2.54
N VAL A 45 6.61 11.70 3.06
CA VAL A 45 5.48 11.10 2.32
C VAL A 45 4.50 12.18 1.89
N MET A 46 4.09 13.05 2.81
CA MET A 46 3.14 14.11 2.49
C MET A 46 3.67 15.09 1.45
N LYS A 47 4.96 15.46 1.51
CA LYS A 47 5.61 16.29 0.50
C LYS A 47 5.62 15.64 -0.88
N ILE A 48 5.98 14.33 -0.95
CA ILE A 48 5.98 13.57 -2.21
C ILE A 48 4.57 13.55 -2.83
N MET A 49 3.56 13.23 -2.03
CA MET A 49 2.19 13.15 -2.52
C MET A 49 1.60 14.51 -2.92
N GLN A 50 1.95 15.58 -2.18
CA GLN A 50 1.57 16.96 -2.55
C GLN A 50 2.26 17.40 -3.83
N PHE A 51 3.53 17.05 -4.02
CA PHE A 51 4.24 17.31 -5.27
C PHE A 51 3.55 16.61 -6.46
N ALA A 52 3.20 15.33 -6.30
CA ALA A 52 2.46 14.61 -7.34
C ALA A 52 1.12 15.29 -7.67
N LEU A 53 0.37 15.73 -6.65
CA LEU A 53 -0.89 16.45 -6.83
C LEU A 53 -0.70 17.78 -7.55
N GLN A 54 0.32 18.54 -7.18
CA GLN A 54 0.63 19.81 -7.84
C GLN A 54 1.00 19.60 -9.31
N ARG A 55 1.85 18.61 -9.60
CA ARG A 55 2.21 18.23 -10.97
C ARG A 55 0.98 17.82 -11.80
N ALA A 56 0.07 17.03 -11.23
CA ALA A 56 -1.16 16.66 -11.93
C ALA A 56 -2.06 17.86 -12.24
N LYS A 57 -2.17 18.82 -11.32
CA LYS A 57 -2.92 20.07 -11.55
C LYS A 57 -2.29 20.90 -12.67
N GLU A 58 -0.98 21.07 -12.68
CA GLU A 58 -0.24 21.83 -13.71
C GLU A 58 -0.41 21.19 -15.09
N GLN A 59 -0.34 19.84 -15.16
CA GLN A 59 -0.55 19.11 -16.40
C GLN A 59 -2.00 19.20 -16.94
N ASN A 60 -2.97 19.48 -16.09
CA ASN A 60 -4.38 19.66 -16.49
C ASN A 60 -4.75 21.11 -16.75
N ALA A 61 -4.02 22.08 -16.18
CA ALA A 61 -4.30 23.50 -16.34
C ALA A 61 -3.79 24.07 -17.68
N HIS A 62 -2.82 23.41 -18.31
CA HIS A 62 -2.20 23.83 -19.57
C HIS A 62 -2.33 22.70 -20.58
N ASP A 63 -2.36 23.03 -21.87
CA ASP A 63 -2.23 22.05 -22.96
C ASP A 63 -0.82 21.45 -22.92
N HIS A 64 -0.68 20.47 -22.03
CA HIS A 64 0.59 19.83 -21.76
C HIS A 64 0.88 18.78 -22.84
N GLU A 65 1.89 19.02 -23.68
CA GLU A 65 2.29 18.11 -24.75
C GLU A 65 3.11 16.92 -24.28
N GLY A 66 3.55 16.91 -23.01
CA GLY A 66 4.38 15.85 -22.42
C GLY A 66 3.61 14.68 -21.80
N PRO A 67 4.32 13.66 -21.30
CA PRO A 67 3.70 12.54 -20.61
C PRO A 67 3.01 13.02 -19.32
N ARG A 68 1.75 12.64 -19.16
CA ARG A 68 0.94 12.96 -17.96
C ARG A 68 1.17 11.92 -16.86
N LEU A 69 1.04 12.35 -15.62
CA LEU A 69 1.01 11.45 -14.47
C LEU A 69 -0.20 10.52 -14.59
N TRP A 70 0.04 9.27 -14.92
CA TRP A 70 -0.99 8.27 -15.15
C TRP A 70 -1.52 7.68 -13.84
N GLY A 71 -0.62 7.40 -12.89
CA GLY A 71 -1.00 6.77 -11.63
C GLY A 71 0.08 6.90 -10.56
N VAL A 72 -0.32 6.66 -9.33
CA VAL A 72 0.54 6.58 -8.14
C VAL A 72 0.27 5.25 -7.45
N LEU A 73 1.33 4.48 -7.26
CA LEU A 73 1.31 3.26 -6.46
C LEU A 73 1.93 3.55 -5.08
N VAL A 74 1.20 3.25 -4.03
CA VAL A 74 1.67 3.29 -2.64
C VAL A 74 1.75 1.85 -2.15
N THR A 75 2.95 1.33 -2.01
CA THR A 75 3.20 -0.02 -1.47
C THR A 75 3.36 0.03 0.04
N GLY A 76 2.98 -1.02 0.74
CA GLY A 76 3.10 -1.10 2.19
C GLY A 76 2.24 -0.08 2.96
N VAL A 77 0.96 0.05 2.61
CA VAL A 77 0.04 1.00 3.30
C VAL A 77 -0.17 0.66 4.77
N ASP A 78 0.01 -0.60 5.16
CA ASP A 78 0.08 -1.03 6.57
C ASP A 78 1.28 -0.40 7.30
N LEU A 79 2.43 -0.27 6.64
CA LEU A 79 3.58 0.45 7.20
C LEU A 79 3.31 1.96 7.33
N TRP A 80 2.53 2.55 6.43
CA TRP A 80 2.03 3.92 6.61
C TRP A 80 1.20 4.08 7.88
N ASP A 81 0.36 3.12 8.22
CA ASP A 81 -0.38 3.14 9.50
C ASP A 81 0.59 3.14 10.69
N SER A 82 1.65 2.34 10.63
CA SER A 82 2.72 2.33 11.64
C SER A 82 3.44 3.68 11.76
N VAL A 83 3.73 4.34 10.64
CA VAL A 83 4.29 5.70 10.62
C VAL A 83 3.35 6.68 11.31
N CYS A 84 2.05 6.62 11.03
CA CYS A 84 1.05 7.49 11.66
C CYS A 84 0.96 7.28 13.18
N VAL A 85 1.01 6.02 13.63
CA VAL A 85 1.01 5.66 15.07
C VAL A 85 2.22 6.24 15.76
N ASN A 86 3.42 5.99 15.23
CA ASN A 86 4.66 6.44 15.88
C ASN A 86 4.83 7.95 15.82
N ASN A 87 4.44 8.57 14.71
CA ASN A 87 4.42 10.03 14.61
C ASN A 87 3.47 10.66 15.65
N MET A 88 2.28 10.10 15.85
CA MET A 88 1.36 10.53 16.91
C MET A 88 2.01 10.41 18.29
N ARG A 89 2.63 9.28 18.59
CA ARG A 89 3.31 9.05 19.89
C ARG A 89 4.40 10.08 20.15
N ILE A 90 5.22 10.36 19.14
CA ILE A 90 6.36 11.25 19.27
C ILE A 90 5.92 12.71 19.33
N VAL A 91 5.11 13.16 18.38
CA VAL A 91 4.80 14.58 18.17
C VAL A 91 3.63 15.05 19.04
N ASP A 92 2.53 14.29 19.07
CA ASP A 92 1.31 14.74 19.71
C ASP A 92 1.27 14.35 21.19
N LEU A 93 1.70 13.13 21.51
CA LEU A 93 1.64 12.61 22.87
C LEU A 93 2.96 12.81 23.64
N ASN A 94 4.02 13.22 22.92
CA ASN A 94 5.32 13.52 23.51
C ASN A 94 5.90 12.36 24.34
N LEU A 95 5.62 11.13 23.92
CA LEU A 95 6.02 9.91 24.65
C LEU A 95 7.47 9.49 24.40
N ALA A 96 8.15 10.11 23.44
CA ALA A 96 9.54 9.79 23.07
C ALA A 96 10.58 10.70 23.74
N LYS A 97 10.21 11.50 24.77
CA LYS A 97 11.12 12.45 25.40
C LYS A 97 12.35 11.81 26.07
N ASP A 98 12.27 10.55 26.43
CA ASP A 98 13.28 9.88 27.26
C ASP A 98 14.08 8.81 26.51
N GLY A 99 14.20 8.94 25.18
CA GLY A 99 14.96 7.95 24.38
C GLY A 99 14.29 6.58 24.35
N ILE A 100 12.99 6.53 24.58
CA ILE A 100 12.23 5.30 24.38
C ILE A 100 12.33 4.95 22.91
N ASP A 101 12.96 3.83 22.65
CA ASP A 101 12.96 3.21 21.34
C ASP A 101 11.53 3.18 20.83
N SER A 102 11.25 3.86 19.72
CA SER A 102 9.94 3.92 19.09
C SER A 102 9.41 2.52 18.70
N ALA A 103 10.26 1.52 18.74
CA ALA A 103 9.93 0.11 18.64
C ALA A 103 9.38 -0.49 19.94
N ASP A 104 9.39 0.22 21.07
CA ASP A 104 8.77 -0.30 22.29
C ASP A 104 7.24 -0.24 22.17
N TRP A 105 6.69 -1.31 21.66
CA TRP A 105 5.25 -1.56 21.54
C TRP A 105 4.51 -1.53 22.90
N ASN A 106 5.24 -1.51 24.01
CA ASN A 106 4.68 -1.47 25.35
C ASN A 106 4.32 -0.06 25.81
N VAL A 107 4.72 0.98 25.08
CA VAL A 107 4.27 2.35 25.37
C VAL A 107 2.78 2.46 25.04
N LYS A 108 1.96 2.33 26.06
CA LYS A 108 0.51 2.39 25.95
C LYS A 108 0.08 3.81 25.59
N VAL A 109 -0.75 3.93 24.56
CA VAL A 109 -1.52 5.14 24.30
C VAL A 109 -2.50 5.31 25.46
N GLY A 110 -2.42 6.41 26.21
CA GLY A 110 -3.11 6.57 27.49
C GLY A 110 -4.63 6.66 27.36
N HIS A 111 -5.12 7.26 26.27
CA HIS A 111 -6.55 7.49 26.10
C HIS A 111 -7.06 7.00 24.74
N GLN A 112 -8.28 6.49 24.74
CA GLN A 112 -8.95 6.06 23.53
C GLN A 112 -9.08 7.18 22.47
N TRP A 113 -9.17 8.43 22.89
CA TRP A 113 -9.26 9.61 22.03
C TRP A 113 -7.99 9.89 21.24
N ASP A 114 -6.84 9.46 21.73
CA ASP A 114 -5.55 9.66 21.06
C ASP A 114 -5.50 8.94 19.70
N TRP A 115 -6.22 7.83 19.57
CA TRP A 115 -6.36 7.12 18.30
C TRP A 115 -7.05 7.93 17.18
N ALA A 116 -7.80 8.98 17.55
CA ALA A 116 -8.36 9.90 16.57
C ALA A 116 -7.27 10.71 15.86
N ILE A 117 -6.16 11.02 16.54
CA ILE A 117 -5.01 11.73 15.97
C ILE A 117 -4.36 10.87 14.89
N ARG A 118 -4.04 9.61 15.22
CA ARG A 118 -3.52 8.64 14.24
C ARG A 118 -4.42 8.57 13.01
N LYS A 119 -5.71 8.41 13.22
CA LYS A 119 -6.70 8.33 12.15
C LYS A 119 -6.70 9.59 11.27
N THR A 120 -6.60 10.75 11.88
CA THR A 120 -6.49 12.02 11.14
C THR A 120 -5.23 12.05 10.29
N ARG A 121 -4.09 11.64 10.83
CA ARG A 121 -2.83 11.57 10.10
C ARG A 121 -2.90 10.60 8.92
N PHE A 122 -3.48 9.41 9.12
CA PHE A 122 -3.70 8.45 8.04
C PHE A 122 -4.57 9.04 6.93
N HIS A 123 -5.64 9.74 7.30
CA HIS A 123 -6.56 10.34 6.33
C HIS A 123 -6.00 11.56 5.59
N GLN A 124 -4.90 12.16 6.04
CA GLN A 124 -4.20 13.18 5.26
C GLN A 124 -3.73 12.61 3.92
N LEU A 125 -3.13 11.42 3.92
CA LEU A 125 -2.76 10.71 2.68
C LEU A 125 -3.99 10.45 1.81
N THR A 126 -5.08 9.95 2.40
CA THR A 126 -6.34 9.70 1.68
C THR A 126 -6.89 10.97 1.04
N ALA A 127 -6.78 12.12 1.70
CA ALA A 127 -7.26 13.39 1.17
C ALA A 127 -6.45 13.82 -0.07
N VAL A 128 -5.14 13.67 -0.04
CA VAL A 128 -4.28 13.96 -1.21
C VAL A 128 -4.57 12.98 -2.35
N CYS A 129 -4.74 11.69 -2.05
CA CYS A 129 -5.14 10.69 -3.05
C CYS A 129 -6.48 11.05 -3.73
N LYS A 130 -7.48 11.51 -2.97
CA LYS A 130 -8.74 12.01 -3.55
C LYS A 130 -8.52 13.23 -4.45
N GLY A 131 -7.60 14.11 -4.07
CA GLY A 131 -7.20 15.23 -4.92
C GLY A 131 -6.60 14.77 -6.26
N LEU A 132 -5.72 13.78 -6.23
CA LEU A 132 -5.12 13.17 -7.41
C LEU A 132 -6.17 12.49 -8.31
N VAL A 133 -7.08 11.72 -7.73
CA VAL A 133 -8.19 11.08 -8.49
C VAL A 133 -9.05 12.13 -9.21
N LYS A 134 -9.33 13.28 -8.59
CA LYS A 134 -10.04 14.40 -9.23
C LYS A 134 -9.27 14.99 -10.42
N GLN A 135 -7.96 14.80 -10.47
CA GLN A 135 -7.11 15.16 -11.61
C GLN A 135 -6.97 14.04 -12.64
N GLY A 136 -7.72 12.94 -12.52
CA GLY A 136 -7.66 11.80 -13.42
C GLY A 136 -6.50 10.83 -13.17
N VAL A 137 -5.78 11.00 -12.08
CA VAL A 137 -4.66 10.12 -11.70
C VAL A 137 -5.20 8.87 -10.99
N ARG A 138 -4.79 7.70 -11.44
CA ARG A 138 -5.14 6.43 -10.80
C ARG A 138 -4.32 6.24 -9.53
N ILE A 139 -4.97 5.75 -8.47
CA ILE A 139 -4.31 5.48 -7.18
C ILE A 139 -4.41 4.00 -6.89
N PHE A 140 -3.26 3.39 -6.65
CA PHE A 140 -3.13 2.00 -6.25
C PHE A 140 -2.51 1.95 -4.84
N TRP A 141 -3.15 1.22 -3.95
CA TRP A 141 -2.63 0.92 -2.62
C TRP A 141 -2.38 -0.57 -2.51
N GLU A 142 -1.16 -0.91 -2.15
CA GLU A 142 -0.78 -2.28 -1.82
C GLU A 142 -0.61 -2.38 -0.31
N THR A 143 -1.13 -3.45 0.29
CA THR A 143 -1.06 -3.73 1.71
C THR A 143 -1.09 -5.24 1.96
N HIS A 144 -0.47 -5.67 3.04
CA HIS A 144 -0.55 -7.06 3.47
C HIS A 144 -1.96 -7.41 3.95
N LEU A 145 -2.27 -8.69 3.95
CA LEU A 145 -3.48 -9.21 4.57
C LEU A 145 -3.17 -9.58 6.02
N ARG A 146 -4.09 -9.20 6.90
CA ARG A 146 -4.08 -9.57 8.30
C ARG A 146 -5.25 -10.47 8.63
N LEU A 147 -4.99 -11.52 9.42
CA LEU A 147 -6.05 -12.35 9.97
C LEU A 147 -6.84 -11.53 11.00
N THR A 148 -8.16 -11.50 10.87
CA THR A 148 -9.00 -10.85 11.90
C THR A 148 -8.95 -11.68 13.16
N ASN A 149 -8.46 -11.06 14.26
CA ASN A 149 -8.52 -11.69 15.57
C ASN A 149 -9.97 -11.87 15.97
N TYR A 150 -10.26 -13.03 16.53
CA TYR A 150 -11.55 -13.36 17.11
C TYR A 150 -11.96 -12.32 18.14
N SER A 151 -13.20 -11.87 18.08
CA SER A 151 -13.84 -11.35 19.26
C SER A 151 -13.93 -12.49 20.28
N PHE A 152 -13.36 -12.29 21.45
CA PHE A 152 -13.58 -13.16 22.60
C PHE A 152 -15.08 -13.11 22.94
N GLY A 153 -15.85 -14.04 22.46
CA GLY A 153 -17.28 -14.14 22.80
C GLY A 153 -18.16 -14.73 21.71
N LYS A 154 -18.50 -15.96 21.88
CA LYS A 154 -19.75 -16.66 21.52
C LYS A 154 -20.12 -16.95 20.07
N ASN A 155 -19.41 -16.57 19.03
CA ASN A 155 -19.58 -17.18 17.71
C ASN A 155 -18.21 -17.34 17.07
N GLU A 156 -17.81 -18.58 16.81
CA GLU A 156 -16.66 -18.93 15.99
C GLU A 156 -16.95 -18.56 14.52
N GLU A 157 -17.02 -17.28 14.22
CA GLU A 157 -16.87 -16.86 12.84
C GLU A 157 -15.46 -17.20 12.40
N ALA A 158 -15.36 -17.99 11.33
CA ALA A 158 -14.08 -18.36 10.75
C ALA A 158 -13.20 -17.11 10.57
N ALA A 159 -11.95 -17.21 11.00
CA ALA A 159 -10.98 -16.13 10.85
C ALA A 159 -10.95 -15.68 9.39
N LYS A 160 -11.17 -14.38 9.17
CA LYS A 160 -11.19 -13.81 7.81
C LYS A 160 -9.95 -12.97 7.59
N TRP A 161 -9.32 -13.15 6.46
CA TRP A 161 -8.27 -12.28 5.98
C TRP A 161 -8.86 -10.93 5.58
N ARG A 162 -8.20 -9.85 5.96
CA ARG A 162 -8.57 -8.49 5.56
C ARG A 162 -7.33 -7.66 5.29
N PRO A 163 -7.43 -6.59 4.48
CA PRO A 163 -6.33 -5.64 4.31
C PRO A 163 -5.89 -5.06 5.67
N ASP A 164 -4.59 -5.01 5.90
CA ASP A 164 -4.01 -4.44 7.12
C ASP A 164 -3.81 -2.93 6.98
N TRP A 165 -4.89 -2.20 7.01
CA TRP A 165 -4.92 -0.74 6.98
C TRP A 165 -5.97 -0.18 7.94
N GLU A 166 -6.06 1.14 8.03
CA GLU A 166 -7.11 1.80 8.82
C GLU A 166 -8.49 1.38 8.31
N LYS A 167 -9.34 0.91 9.22
CA LYS A 167 -10.62 0.24 8.90
C LYS A 167 -11.54 1.07 7.99
N ALA A 168 -11.55 2.40 8.14
CA ALA A 168 -12.37 3.26 7.32
C ALA A 168 -11.89 3.35 5.87
N SER A 169 -10.66 2.90 5.55
CA SER A 169 -10.11 2.90 4.18
C SER A 169 -10.98 2.09 3.22
N ASN A 170 -11.63 1.03 3.70
CA ASN A 170 -12.58 0.26 2.89
C ASN A 170 -13.71 1.11 2.29
N ASN A 171 -14.06 2.23 2.92
CA ASN A 171 -15.10 3.11 2.41
C ASN A 171 -14.59 4.04 1.30
N PHE A 172 -13.30 4.29 1.25
CA PHE A 172 -12.68 5.20 0.30
C PHE A 172 -12.24 4.52 -1.00
N VAL A 173 -11.85 3.24 -0.94
CA VAL A 173 -11.43 2.50 -2.12
C VAL A 173 -12.63 2.02 -2.94
N PHE A 174 -12.50 2.11 -4.26
CA PHE A 174 -13.53 1.66 -5.20
C PHE A 174 -13.42 0.17 -5.48
N GLN A 175 -12.19 -0.33 -5.59
CA GLN A 175 -11.89 -1.73 -5.83
C GLN A 175 -11.01 -2.28 -4.70
N ILE A 176 -11.20 -3.55 -4.36
CA ILE A 176 -10.29 -4.35 -3.54
C ILE A 176 -10.02 -5.62 -4.33
N ILE A 177 -8.75 -5.84 -4.61
CA ILE A 177 -8.27 -7.00 -5.35
C ILE A 177 -7.30 -7.75 -4.44
N THR A 178 -7.65 -8.98 -4.08
CA THR A 178 -6.77 -9.86 -3.30
C THR A 178 -5.91 -10.68 -4.24
N MET A 179 -4.60 -10.59 -4.05
CA MET A 179 -3.62 -11.39 -4.77
C MET A 179 -3.29 -12.64 -3.97
N ASN A 180 -3.34 -13.79 -4.63
CA ASN A 180 -2.95 -15.07 -4.06
C ASN A 180 -1.89 -15.73 -4.92
N ARG A 181 -1.06 -16.54 -4.27
CA ARG A 181 -0.08 -17.41 -4.91
C ARG A 181 -0.39 -18.85 -4.54
N GLU A 182 -0.44 -19.71 -5.55
CA GLU A 182 -0.59 -21.15 -5.41
C GLU A 182 0.65 -21.82 -6.00
N ASP A 183 1.35 -22.63 -5.18
CA ASP A 183 2.58 -23.30 -5.56
C ASP A 183 2.30 -24.79 -5.77
N THR A 184 2.83 -25.34 -6.85
CA THR A 184 2.82 -26.78 -7.14
C THR A 184 4.22 -27.31 -6.97
N TYR A 185 4.35 -28.38 -6.20
CA TYR A 185 5.62 -29.04 -5.91
C TYR A 185 5.65 -30.43 -6.53
N ASP A 186 6.85 -30.90 -6.84
CA ASP A 186 7.10 -32.28 -7.22
C ASP A 186 6.92 -33.19 -6.00
N ASP A 187 6.09 -34.20 -6.12
CA ASP A 187 5.71 -35.08 -5.00
C ASP A 187 6.89 -35.94 -4.49
N GLU A 188 7.88 -36.26 -5.34
CA GLU A 188 9.01 -37.10 -4.97
C GLU A 188 10.18 -36.29 -4.39
N THR A 189 10.45 -35.12 -4.98
CA THR A 189 11.63 -34.31 -4.64
C THR A 189 11.32 -33.12 -3.75
N GLY A 190 10.04 -32.75 -3.60
CA GLY A 190 9.62 -31.55 -2.88
C GLY A 190 10.03 -30.23 -3.56
N LYS A 191 10.51 -30.28 -4.80
CA LYS A 191 10.95 -29.08 -5.53
C LYS A 191 9.76 -28.35 -6.11
N LEU A 192 9.82 -27.01 -6.08
CA LEU A 192 8.85 -26.16 -6.73
C LEU A 192 8.86 -26.42 -8.25
N LEU A 193 7.70 -26.69 -8.83
CA LEU A 193 7.48 -26.88 -10.27
C LEU A 193 6.84 -25.64 -10.90
N LYS A 194 5.81 -25.10 -10.26
CA LYS A 194 5.00 -24.01 -10.81
C LYS A 194 4.49 -23.11 -9.68
N SER A 195 4.44 -21.80 -9.94
CA SER A 195 3.67 -20.85 -9.15
C SER A 195 2.63 -20.16 -10.03
N GLU A 196 1.40 -20.09 -9.56
CA GLU A 196 0.32 -19.38 -10.22
C GLU A 196 -0.17 -18.25 -9.32
N TYR A 197 -0.16 -17.03 -9.86
CA TYR A 197 -0.62 -15.85 -9.16
C TYR A 197 -2.00 -15.46 -9.68
N THR A 198 -2.92 -15.30 -8.76
CA THR A 198 -4.31 -15.00 -9.09
C THR A 198 -4.79 -13.76 -8.37
N ALA A 199 -5.63 -12.99 -9.05
CA ALA A 199 -6.31 -11.82 -8.52
C ALA A 199 -7.79 -12.13 -8.33
N THR A 200 -8.33 -11.86 -7.14
CA THR A 200 -9.77 -11.96 -6.84
C THR A 200 -10.33 -10.57 -6.59
N PHE A 201 -11.39 -10.20 -7.29
CA PHE A 201 -12.09 -8.93 -7.11
C PHE A 201 -13.04 -9.02 -5.92
N ASP A 202 -12.57 -8.76 -4.70
CA ASP A 202 -13.39 -8.85 -3.48
C ASP A 202 -14.42 -7.74 -3.40
N LYS A 203 -14.11 -6.59 -4.01
CA LYS A 203 -14.99 -5.44 -4.10
C LYS A 203 -14.77 -4.73 -5.43
N CYS A 204 -15.85 -4.40 -6.11
CA CYS A 204 -15.83 -3.55 -7.27
C CYS A 204 -17.09 -2.67 -7.30
N LYS A 205 -16.95 -1.39 -6.94
CA LYS A 205 -18.08 -0.45 -6.89
C LYS A 205 -18.49 0.05 -8.27
N THR A 206 -17.57 0.05 -9.21
CA THR A 206 -17.78 0.56 -10.57
C THR A 206 -18.38 -0.49 -11.48
N ASN A 207 -18.05 -1.77 -11.26
CA ASN A 207 -18.55 -2.87 -12.06
C ASN A 207 -18.90 -4.09 -11.17
N ALA A 208 -20.17 -4.22 -10.81
CA ALA A 208 -20.64 -5.30 -9.94
C ALA A 208 -20.46 -6.70 -10.56
N GLN A 209 -20.32 -6.81 -11.88
CA GLN A 209 -20.13 -8.10 -12.56
C GLN A 209 -18.75 -8.70 -12.29
N LEU A 210 -17.76 -7.86 -11.97
CA LEU A 210 -16.42 -8.33 -11.63
C LEU A 210 -16.33 -8.84 -10.18
N GLN A 211 -17.24 -8.45 -9.31
CA GLN A 211 -17.17 -8.83 -7.90
C GLN A 211 -17.24 -10.35 -7.73
N GLY A 212 -16.25 -10.91 -7.01
CA GLY A 212 -16.08 -12.33 -6.80
C GLY A 212 -15.39 -13.09 -7.94
N GLN A 213 -15.10 -12.44 -9.07
CA GLN A 213 -14.37 -13.09 -10.16
C GLN A 213 -12.87 -13.23 -9.82
N LYS A 214 -12.29 -14.34 -10.29
CA LYS A 214 -10.86 -14.67 -10.13
C LYS A 214 -10.19 -14.62 -11.53
N ARG A 215 -8.97 -14.08 -11.58
CA ARG A 215 -8.14 -14.01 -12.78
C ARG A 215 -6.76 -14.53 -12.48
N THR A 216 -6.19 -15.35 -13.35
CA THR A 216 -4.76 -15.66 -13.33
C THR A 216 -4.01 -14.48 -13.94
N VAL A 217 -3.04 -13.93 -13.23
CA VAL A 217 -2.28 -12.72 -13.65
C VAL A 217 -0.84 -13.02 -14.03
N LEU A 218 -0.27 -14.07 -13.46
CA LEU A 218 1.10 -14.49 -13.71
C LEU A 218 1.23 -15.99 -13.48
N VAL A 219 1.95 -16.65 -14.35
CA VAL A 219 2.35 -18.05 -14.19
C VAL A 219 3.86 -18.15 -14.36
N THR A 220 4.53 -18.80 -13.41
CA THR A 220 5.94 -19.13 -13.50
C THR A 220 6.11 -20.64 -13.39
N GLU A 221 6.91 -21.23 -14.29
CA GLU A 221 7.28 -22.62 -14.26
C GLU A 221 8.80 -22.75 -14.30
N VAL A 222 9.34 -23.71 -13.56
CA VAL A 222 10.79 -23.94 -13.54
C VAL A 222 11.29 -24.28 -14.94
N GLY A 223 12.34 -23.58 -15.38
CA GLY A 223 12.93 -23.76 -16.72
C GLY A 223 12.17 -23.15 -17.88
N LYS A 224 11.05 -22.42 -17.64
CA LYS A 224 10.30 -21.72 -18.67
C LYS A 224 10.27 -20.21 -18.39
N PRO A 225 10.12 -19.37 -19.42
CA PRO A 225 9.84 -17.94 -19.23
C PRO A 225 8.54 -17.72 -18.44
N ALA A 226 8.50 -16.68 -17.61
CA ALA A 226 7.30 -16.26 -16.93
C ALA A 226 6.23 -15.77 -17.92
N VAL A 227 4.98 -16.17 -17.72
CA VAL A 227 3.84 -15.77 -18.54
C VAL A 227 3.02 -14.72 -17.79
N PHE A 228 3.11 -13.47 -18.24
CA PHE A 228 2.35 -12.36 -17.69
C PHE A 228 1.03 -12.20 -18.42
N LEU A 229 -0.09 -12.39 -17.74
CA LEU A 229 -1.44 -12.21 -18.27
C LEU A 229 -2.02 -10.84 -17.89
N GLY A 230 -1.59 -10.32 -16.74
CA GLY A 230 -2.02 -9.01 -16.21
C GLY A 230 -3.50 -8.98 -15.81
N LEU A 231 -4.00 -7.77 -15.64
CA LEU A 231 -5.41 -7.46 -15.36
C LEU A 231 -5.92 -6.49 -16.44
N PRO A 232 -6.48 -7.00 -17.54
CA PRO A 232 -6.98 -6.15 -18.63
C PRO A 232 -7.98 -5.11 -18.17
N GLU A 233 -8.78 -5.43 -17.15
CA GLU A 233 -9.79 -4.55 -16.56
C GLU A 233 -9.21 -3.21 -16.06
N LEU A 234 -7.92 -3.16 -15.73
CA LEU A 234 -7.26 -1.89 -15.33
C LEU A 234 -7.08 -0.92 -16.51
N TYR A 235 -7.16 -1.40 -17.74
CA TYR A 235 -6.82 -0.64 -18.95
C TYR A 235 -8.01 -0.46 -19.90
N ASP A 236 -8.96 -1.39 -19.92
CA ASP A 236 -10.09 -1.40 -20.85
C ASP A 236 -11.29 -0.55 -20.38
N GLY A 237 -11.19 0.05 -19.22
CA GLY A 237 -12.24 0.91 -18.65
C GLY A 237 -13.37 0.15 -17.98
N SER A 238 -13.24 -1.16 -17.75
CA SER A 238 -14.26 -1.96 -17.05
C SER A 238 -14.17 -1.86 -15.53
N LEU A 239 -13.16 -1.18 -14.98
CA LEU A 239 -13.02 -0.84 -13.55
C LEU A 239 -13.48 0.57 -13.23
#